data_7fe3d9bbfed0431ef23d0bbe991afb6e
#
_entry.id   7fe3d9bbfed0431ef23d0bbe991afb6e
#
_cell.length_a   1.000
_cell.length_b   1.000
_cell.length_c   1.000
_cell.angle_alpha   90.00
_cell.angle_beta   90.00
_cell.angle_gamma   90.00
#
_symmetry.space_group_name_H-M   'P 1'
#
loop_
_entity.id
_entity.type
_entity.pdbx_description
1 polymer ?
#
loop_
_entity_poly.entity_id
_entity_poly.type
_entity_poly.pdbx_seq_one_letter_code
_entity_poly.pdbx_strand_id
1 'polypeptide(L)'
;MIPADLFSFAFIPAWFEQLYELSQLAAPEPWRYVCPEYETQNNETPILERYINQIFRKQAVEYNYARSEDADRIFYRRNEFSCFHIGLYTPQYKGIYMCFDRNKKRDTLKQWYFRGFVDESSERLRYVQPLPQRPAFPVRQWMYNPDWEIRINTEHILGDVTNVSRLPAPIRGAWNLPLLLESAVELARRKARLDWSIAVPQVFQSRIQYLLPIHLTRMDKPDLAMALSVMDGYYVGHTCLTLEMAYQNARLLARPTAGWLTELVSPVTGR
;
A
#
# COMPACT_ATOMS: atom_id res chain seq x y z
N MET A 1 -18.64 12.70 10.04
CA MET A 1 -17.80 11.89 9.12
C MET A 1 -16.33 12.21 9.35
N ILE A 2 -15.43 11.26 9.10
CA ILE A 2 -13.98 11.44 9.08
C ILE A 2 -13.57 11.75 7.63
N PRO A 3 -12.81 12.82 7.35
CA PRO A 3 -12.30 13.08 6.00
C PRO A 3 -11.35 11.95 5.56
N ALA A 4 -11.32 11.66 4.27
CA ALA A 4 -10.46 10.60 3.73
C ALA A 4 -8.96 10.98 3.68
N ASP A 5 -8.65 12.25 3.82
CA ASP A 5 -7.30 12.79 3.86
C ASP A 5 -6.85 13.03 5.30
N LEU A 6 -5.70 12.49 5.68
CA LEU A 6 -5.13 12.58 7.02
C LEU A 6 -4.84 14.03 7.44
N PHE A 7 -4.28 14.81 6.52
CA PHE A 7 -3.94 16.22 6.80
C PHE A 7 -5.16 17.13 6.83
N SER A 8 -6.29 16.70 6.26
CA SER A 8 -7.58 17.36 6.47
C SER A 8 -8.21 17.01 7.82
N PHE A 9 -7.90 15.86 8.38
CA PHE A 9 -8.39 15.41 9.67
C PHE A 9 -7.64 16.05 10.84
N ALA A 10 -6.32 16.08 10.80
CA ALA A 10 -5.48 16.50 11.90
C ALA A 10 -4.38 17.50 11.50
N PHE A 11 -3.98 18.33 12.46
CA PHE A 11 -2.71 19.08 12.38
C PHE A 11 -1.59 18.15 12.84
N ILE A 12 -0.61 17.93 11.98
CA ILE A 12 0.52 17.02 12.22
C ILE A 12 1.81 17.81 12.06
N PRO A 13 2.49 18.18 13.14
CA PRO A 13 3.80 18.84 13.08
C PRO A 13 4.90 17.83 12.79
N ALA A 14 5.96 18.27 12.13
CA ALA A 14 7.21 17.50 11.94
C ALA A 14 6.95 16.08 11.37
N TRP A 15 6.14 15.99 10.30
CA TRP A 15 5.62 14.73 9.79
C TRP A 15 6.70 13.70 9.47
N PHE A 16 7.79 14.10 8.82
CA PHE A 16 8.85 13.18 8.43
C PHE A 16 9.65 12.64 9.63
N GLU A 17 9.83 13.46 10.67
CA GLU A 17 10.45 13.04 11.93
C GLU A 17 9.56 12.02 12.65
N GLN A 18 8.24 12.24 12.66
CA GLN A 18 7.28 11.30 13.24
C GLN A 18 7.23 9.96 12.49
N LEU A 19 7.39 9.98 11.17
CA LEU A 19 7.51 8.75 10.38
C LEU A 19 8.83 8.03 10.65
N TYR A 20 9.92 8.76 10.81
CA TYR A 20 11.19 8.17 11.19
C TYR A 20 11.10 7.50 12.58
N GLU A 21 10.54 8.17 13.58
CA GLU A 21 10.29 7.60 14.91
C GLU A 21 9.40 6.33 14.81
N LEU A 22 8.35 6.38 13.99
CA LEU A 22 7.51 5.20 13.75
C LEU A 22 8.31 4.04 13.13
N SER A 23 9.22 4.33 12.20
CA SER A 23 10.05 3.29 11.58
C SER A 23 10.97 2.58 12.58
N GLN A 24 11.35 3.29 13.66
CA GLN A 24 12.14 2.71 14.77
C GLN A 24 11.27 1.97 15.80
N LEU A 25 10.01 2.38 15.98
CA LEU A 25 9.05 1.71 16.87
C LEU A 25 8.53 0.39 16.27
N ALA A 26 8.30 0.37 14.97
CA ALA A 26 7.77 -0.78 14.25
C ALA A 26 8.81 -1.91 14.11
N ALA A 27 8.34 -3.15 13.97
CA ALA A 27 9.20 -4.26 13.61
C ALA A 27 10.02 -3.93 12.34
N PRO A 28 11.30 -4.30 12.29
CA PRO A 28 12.19 -3.92 11.20
C PRO A 28 11.63 -4.31 9.83
N GLU A 29 11.49 -3.33 8.96
CA GLU A 29 10.96 -3.49 7.62
C GLU A 29 11.59 -2.44 6.68
N PRO A 30 11.74 -2.73 5.38
CA PRO A 30 12.23 -1.75 4.42
C PRO A 30 11.17 -0.66 4.17
N TRP A 31 11.52 0.59 4.46
CA TRP A 31 10.66 1.75 4.25
C TRP A 31 11.18 2.71 3.18
N ARG A 32 12.34 2.38 2.58
CA ARG A 32 13.02 3.19 1.60
C ARG A 32 13.31 2.38 0.33
N TYR A 33 13.27 3.03 -0.84
CA TYR A 33 13.67 2.44 -2.09
C TYR A 33 15.20 2.47 -2.23
N VAL A 34 15.77 1.43 -2.85
CA VAL A 34 17.21 1.37 -3.18
C VAL A 34 17.54 2.07 -4.48
N CYS A 35 16.51 2.38 -5.30
CA CYS A 35 16.69 3.06 -6.58
C CYS A 35 16.47 4.57 -6.39
N PRO A 36 17.45 5.42 -6.76
CA PRO A 36 17.34 6.86 -6.61
C PRO A 36 16.15 7.48 -7.37
N GLU A 37 15.69 6.84 -8.45
CA GLU A 37 14.52 7.29 -9.23
C GLU A 37 13.23 7.30 -8.40
N TYR A 38 13.18 6.51 -7.34
CA TYR A 38 12.02 6.41 -6.43
C TYR A 38 12.23 7.17 -5.11
N GLU A 39 13.41 7.74 -4.87
CA GLU A 39 13.71 8.48 -3.65
C GLU A 39 13.18 9.92 -3.77
N THR A 40 12.34 10.32 -2.83
CA THR A 40 12.00 11.73 -2.63
C THR A 40 13.07 12.40 -1.77
N GLN A 41 13.59 13.55 -2.22
CA GLN A 41 14.81 14.19 -1.68
C GLN A 41 14.83 14.50 -0.17
N ASN A 42 13.70 14.46 0.54
CA ASN A 42 13.62 14.80 1.97
C ASN A 42 12.85 13.77 2.81
N ASN A 43 12.58 12.59 2.28
CA ASN A 43 11.82 11.58 2.98
C ASN A 43 12.62 10.27 3.08
N GLU A 44 13.06 9.92 4.28
CA GLU A 44 13.79 8.67 4.52
C GLU A 44 12.86 7.44 4.58
N THR A 45 11.55 7.65 4.65
CA THR A 45 10.55 6.60 4.80
C THR A 45 9.36 6.74 3.84
N PRO A 46 9.59 6.90 2.53
CA PRO A 46 8.52 7.20 1.56
C PRO A 46 7.46 6.08 1.47
N ILE A 47 7.86 4.83 1.66
CA ILE A 47 6.94 3.69 1.67
C ILE A 47 6.02 3.77 2.89
N LEU A 48 6.57 4.09 4.07
CA LEU A 48 5.80 4.22 5.31
C LEU A 48 4.82 5.39 5.24
N GLU A 49 5.24 6.53 4.70
CA GLU A 49 4.37 7.69 4.49
C GLU A 49 3.12 7.32 3.68
N ARG A 50 3.31 6.70 2.52
CA ARG A 50 2.20 6.28 1.67
C ARG A 50 1.35 5.22 2.34
N TYR A 51 1.98 4.26 3.04
CA TYR A 51 1.28 3.24 3.81
C TYR A 51 0.34 3.88 4.84
N ILE A 52 0.82 4.79 5.68
CA ILE A 52 0.01 5.45 6.73
C ILE A 52 -1.15 6.24 6.11
N ASN A 53 -0.91 7.02 5.04
CA ASN A 53 -1.96 7.77 4.37
C ASN A 53 -3.05 6.84 3.80
N GLN A 54 -2.68 5.72 3.22
CA GLN A 54 -3.63 4.74 2.67
C GLN A 54 -4.40 4.00 3.77
N ILE A 55 -3.73 3.60 4.85
CA ILE A 55 -4.40 2.97 6.01
C ILE A 55 -5.37 3.95 6.67
N PHE A 56 -4.97 5.21 6.89
CA PHE A 56 -5.88 6.23 7.40
C PHE A 56 -7.11 6.36 6.52
N ARG A 57 -6.92 6.52 5.20
CA ARG A 57 -8.02 6.63 4.23
C ARG A 57 -8.96 5.44 4.30
N LYS A 58 -8.42 4.21 4.35
CA LYS A 58 -9.20 2.98 4.49
C LYS A 58 -10.03 3.02 5.78
N GLN A 59 -9.39 3.27 6.93
CA GLN A 59 -10.06 3.30 8.23
C GLN A 59 -11.12 4.41 8.30
N ALA A 60 -10.86 5.59 7.73
CA ALA A 60 -11.81 6.69 7.67
C ALA A 60 -13.06 6.32 6.85
N VAL A 61 -12.87 5.69 5.69
CA VAL A 61 -13.96 5.23 4.84
C VAL A 61 -14.77 4.15 5.55
N GLU A 62 -14.12 3.12 6.10
CA GLU A 62 -14.80 2.04 6.81
C GLU A 62 -15.58 2.55 8.03
N TYR A 63 -15.00 3.44 8.82
CA TYR A 63 -15.66 4.08 9.94
C TYR A 63 -16.95 4.83 9.51
N ASN A 64 -16.88 5.57 8.41
CA ASN A 64 -18.01 6.36 7.92
C ASN A 64 -19.18 5.49 7.43
N TYR A 65 -18.92 4.26 7.00
CA TYR A 65 -19.93 3.30 6.56
C TYR A 65 -20.26 2.22 7.60
N ALA A 66 -19.53 2.17 8.71
CA ALA A 66 -19.77 1.18 9.77
C ALA A 66 -21.09 1.46 10.51
N ARG A 67 -21.70 0.42 11.03
CA ARG A 67 -22.76 0.55 12.04
C ARG A 67 -22.19 1.18 13.29
N SER A 68 -23.01 1.91 14.05
CA SER A 68 -22.54 2.62 15.25
C SER A 68 -21.86 1.71 16.29
N GLU A 69 -22.29 0.46 16.40
CA GLU A 69 -21.74 -0.55 17.31
C GLU A 69 -20.33 -1.05 16.89
N ASP A 70 -20.01 -1.00 15.60
CA ASP A 70 -18.73 -1.46 15.06
C ASP A 70 -17.74 -0.33 14.81
N ALA A 71 -18.19 0.90 14.79
CA ALA A 71 -17.39 2.06 14.43
C ALA A 71 -16.15 2.22 15.35
N ASP A 72 -16.31 2.05 16.66
CA ASP A 72 -15.22 2.17 17.64
C ASP A 72 -14.15 1.08 17.49
N ARG A 73 -14.49 -0.07 16.89
CA ARG A 73 -13.52 -1.14 16.59
C ARG A 73 -12.65 -0.80 15.38
N ILE A 74 -13.08 0.16 14.55
CA ILE A 74 -12.33 0.61 13.38
C ILE A 74 -11.52 1.84 13.76
N PHE A 75 -12.19 2.84 14.36
CA PHE A 75 -11.61 4.11 14.68
C PHE A 75 -12.25 4.66 15.94
N TYR A 76 -11.51 4.67 17.07
CA TYR A 76 -12.01 5.23 18.31
C TYR A 76 -12.03 6.76 18.25
N ARG A 77 -13.18 7.36 18.52
CA ARG A 77 -13.34 8.81 18.45
C ARG A 77 -14.29 9.30 19.54
N ARG A 78 -13.75 10.07 20.50
CA ARG A 78 -14.47 10.76 21.56
C ARG A 78 -14.15 12.25 21.52
N ASN A 79 -14.78 13.03 22.41
CA ASN A 79 -14.65 14.50 22.35
C ASN A 79 -13.21 15.01 22.42
N GLU A 80 -12.36 14.41 23.26
CA GLU A 80 -11.02 14.88 23.55
C GLU A 80 -9.91 13.99 22.97
N PHE A 81 -10.23 12.76 22.59
CA PHE A 81 -9.23 11.78 22.14
C PHE A 81 -9.73 10.95 20.97
N SER A 82 -8.81 10.61 20.08
CA SER A 82 -9.09 9.74 18.94
C SER A 82 -7.87 8.88 18.61
N CYS A 83 -8.07 7.63 18.19
CA CYS A 83 -6.99 6.76 17.75
C CYS A 83 -7.50 5.66 16.82
N PHE A 84 -6.59 5.07 16.08
CA PHE A 84 -6.84 3.86 15.28
C PHE A 84 -5.58 3.01 15.17
N HIS A 85 -5.76 1.71 14.95
CA HIS A 85 -4.67 0.76 14.73
C HIS A 85 -4.11 0.91 13.31
N ILE A 86 -2.82 1.18 13.18
CA ILE A 86 -2.20 1.45 11.87
C ILE A 86 -1.81 0.19 11.07
N GLY A 87 -2.06 -1.00 11.60
CA GLY A 87 -1.70 -2.26 10.93
C GLY A 87 -0.25 -2.69 11.10
N LEU A 88 0.57 -1.92 11.81
CA LEU A 88 1.94 -2.26 12.17
C LEU A 88 2.04 -2.79 13.60
N TYR A 89 3.14 -3.47 13.87
CA TYR A 89 3.47 -4.06 15.17
C TYR A 89 4.90 -3.72 15.57
N THR A 90 5.14 -3.66 16.88
CA THR A 90 6.50 -3.57 17.41
C THR A 90 7.26 -4.90 17.23
N PRO A 91 8.60 -4.95 17.48
CA PRO A 91 9.36 -6.20 17.51
C PRO A 91 8.82 -7.24 18.50
N GLN A 92 8.07 -6.81 19.54
CA GLN A 92 7.43 -7.67 20.51
C GLN A 92 5.98 -8.01 20.13
N TYR A 93 5.58 -7.79 18.89
CA TYR A 93 4.24 -8.06 18.34
C TYR A 93 3.09 -7.28 18.99
N LYS A 94 3.36 -6.14 19.63
CA LYS A 94 2.33 -5.24 20.13
C LYS A 94 1.82 -4.34 18.99
N GLY A 95 0.50 -4.21 18.89
CA GLY A 95 -0.13 -3.36 17.90
C GLY A 95 0.25 -1.88 18.08
N ILE A 96 0.43 -1.17 16.97
CA ILE A 96 0.78 0.26 16.97
C ILE A 96 -0.45 1.09 16.56
N TYR A 97 -0.68 2.17 17.31
CA TYR A 97 -1.81 3.09 17.16
C TYR A 97 -1.34 4.49 16.84
N MET A 98 -2.04 5.16 15.94
CA MET A 98 -1.90 6.58 15.69
C MET A 98 -2.89 7.34 16.56
N CYS A 99 -2.40 8.28 17.38
CA CYS A 99 -3.16 8.95 18.42
C CYS A 99 -3.30 10.46 18.17
N PHE A 100 -4.46 10.99 18.53
CA PHE A 100 -4.80 12.41 18.38
C PHE A 100 -5.54 12.91 19.62
N ASP A 101 -5.21 14.15 20.01
CA ASP A 101 -6.00 14.89 21.00
C ASP A 101 -6.87 15.93 20.29
N ARG A 102 -7.89 16.46 20.98
CA ARG A 102 -8.66 17.59 20.49
C ARG A 102 -7.73 18.76 20.25
N ASN A 103 -7.78 19.33 19.05
CA ASN A 103 -6.94 20.48 18.73
C ASN A 103 -7.44 21.74 19.47
N LYS A 104 -6.59 22.32 20.30
CA LYS A 104 -6.87 23.55 21.05
C LYS A 104 -6.22 24.78 20.42
N LYS A 105 -5.48 24.64 19.31
CA LYS A 105 -4.87 25.75 18.58
C LYS A 105 -5.95 26.51 17.80
N ARG A 106 -5.98 27.85 17.98
CA ARG A 106 -6.97 28.73 17.35
C ARG A 106 -6.62 29.10 15.90
N ASP A 107 -5.39 28.89 15.51
CA ASP A 107 -4.81 29.26 14.20
C ASP A 107 -5.05 28.22 13.10
N THR A 108 -5.73 27.12 13.42
CA THR A 108 -6.02 26.06 12.46
C THR A 108 -7.46 25.54 12.60
N LEU A 109 -8.11 25.29 11.45
CA LEU A 109 -9.46 24.71 11.39
C LEU A 109 -9.44 23.19 11.61
N LYS A 110 -8.28 22.56 11.82
CA LYS A 110 -8.17 21.12 12.05
C LYS A 110 -8.73 20.75 13.41
N GLN A 111 -9.65 19.78 13.42
CA GLN A 111 -10.31 19.35 14.64
C GLN A 111 -9.37 18.60 15.59
N TRP A 112 -8.37 17.92 15.05
CA TRP A 112 -7.47 17.04 15.77
C TRP A 112 -6.02 17.50 15.69
N TYR A 113 -5.26 17.17 16.73
CA TYR A 113 -3.83 17.39 16.82
C TYR A 113 -3.13 16.05 16.99
N PHE A 114 -2.21 15.71 16.12
CA PHE A 114 -1.44 14.48 16.21
C PHE A 114 -0.54 14.46 17.44
N ARG A 115 -0.53 13.34 18.17
CA ARG A 115 0.21 13.16 19.41
C ARG A 115 1.27 12.09 19.37
N GLY A 116 1.37 11.36 18.28
CA GLY A 116 2.38 10.33 18.08
C GLY A 116 1.80 8.96 17.80
N PHE A 117 2.72 8.06 17.54
CA PHE A 117 2.48 6.63 17.42
C PHE A 117 2.85 5.97 18.76
N VAL A 118 1.99 5.07 19.25
CA VAL A 118 2.20 4.37 20.51
C VAL A 118 1.84 2.89 20.35
N ASP A 119 2.47 2.01 21.11
CA ASP A 119 2.06 0.61 21.18
C ASP A 119 0.83 0.42 22.09
N GLU A 120 0.22 -0.74 22.01
CA GLU A 120 -1.01 -1.09 22.75
C GLU A 120 -0.88 -1.05 24.29
N SER A 121 0.34 -1.08 24.84
CA SER A 121 0.59 -0.98 26.28
C SER A 121 0.74 0.46 26.78
N SER A 122 0.61 1.44 25.90
CA SER A 122 0.72 2.85 26.28
C SER A 122 -0.40 3.28 27.23
N GLU A 123 -0.04 4.05 28.27
CA GLU A 123 -0.99 4.68 29.21
C GLU A 123 -2.05 5.54 28.48
N ARG A 124 -1.75 6.08 27.28
CA ARG A 124 -2.70 6.82 26.47
C ARG A 124 -3.90 6.00 26.01
N LEU A 125 -3.73 4.69 25.89
CA LEU A 125 -4.77 3.77 25.44
C LEU A 125 -5.54 3.12 26.59
N ARG A 126 -5.14 3.36 27.84
CA ARG A 126 -5.71 2.72 29.03
C ARG A 126 -7.24 2.76 29.12
N TYR A 127 -7.83 3.85 28.67
CA TYR A 127 -9.29 4.05 28.72
C TYR A 127 -9.99 3.85 27.38
N VAL A 128 -9.27 3.37 26.35
CA VAL A 128 -9.83 3.09 25.05
C VAL A 128 -10.39 1.67 25.05
N GLN A 129 -11.71 1.54 25.07
CA GLN A 129 -12.39 0.24 25.05
C GLN A 129 -13.63 0.31 24.15
N PRO A 130 -13.75 -0.62 23.18
CA PRO A 130 -12.69 -1.56 22.76
C PRO A 130 -11.54 -0.84 22.06
N LEU A 131 -10.34 -1.43 22.12
CA LEU A 131 -9.24 -0.97 21.26
C LEU A 131 -9.59 -1.18 19.78
N PRO A 132 -9.35 -0.19 18.90
CA PRO A 132 -9.50 -0.37 17.48
C PRO A 132 -8.71 -1.57 16.97
N GLN A 133 -9.35 -2.34 16.09
CA GLN A 133 -8.76 -3.56 15.54
C GLN A 133 -7.83 -3.23 14.37
N ARG A 134 -6.92 -4.15 14.08
CA ARG A 134 -6.10 -4.10 12.88
C ARG A 134 -6.97 -3.94 11.63
N PRO A 135 -6.57 -3.08 10.67
CA PRO A 135 -7.22 -3.01 9.37
C PRO A 135 -7.36 -4.40 8.74
N ALA A 136 -8.59 -4.81 8.50
CA ALA A 136 -8.86 -6.09 7.87
C ALA A 136 -8.98 -5.93 6.36
N PHE A 137 -8.51 -6.95 5.63
CA PHE A 137 -8.73 -7.08 4.19
C PHE A 137 -9.40 -8.44 3.94
N PRO A 138 -10.33 -8.54 2.98
CA PRO A 138 -11.02 -9.80 2.70
C PRO A 138 -10.04 -10.86 2.21
N VAL A 139 -9.79 -11.87 3.03
CA VAL A 139 -8.75 -12.89 2.84
C VAL A 139 -9.20 -14.06 1.94
N ARG A 140 -10.45 -14.12 1.53
CA ARG A 140 -11.08 -15.34 0.98
C ARG A 140 -10.52 -15.88 -0.35
N GLN A 141 -9.61 -15.17 -1.05
CA GLN A 141 -9.13 -15.59 -2.36
C GLN A 141 -7.68 -15.10 -2.63
N TRP A 142 -6.73 -15.54 -1.81
CA TRP A 142 -5.34 -15.07 -1.97
C TRP A 142 -4.42 -16.06 -2.70
N MET A 143 -4.96 -17.12 -3.27
CA MET A 143 -4.16 -18.02 -4.07
C MET A 143 -4.38 -17.73 -5.56
N TYR A 144 -3.30 -17.36 -6.23
CA TYR A 144 -3.27 -17.21 -7.68
C TYR A 144 -3.40 -18.57 -8.33
N ASN A 145 -4.30 -18.71 -9.31
CA ASN A 145 -4.43 -19.92 -10.10
C ASN A 145 -3.61 -19.78 -11.40
N PRO A 146 -2.47 -20.49 -11.54
CA PRO A 146 -1.60 -20.33 -12.71
C PRO A 146 -2.17 -20.92 -14.00
N ASP A 147 -3.24 -21.74 -13.91
CA ASP A 147 -3.86 -22.38 -15.07
C ASP A 147 -4.91 -21.49 -15.73
N TRP A 148 -5.39 -20.47 -15.02
CA TRP A 148 -6.36 -19.57 -15.60
C TRP A 148 -5.74 -18.70 -16.70
N GLU A 149 -6.56 -18.41 -17.71
CA GLU A 149 -6.22 -17.52 -18.81
C GLU A 149 -6.05 -16.08 -18.31
N ILE A 150 -5.09 -15.37 -18.88
CA ILE A 150 -4.95 -13.92 -18.68
C ILE A 150 -5.40 -13.24 -19.97
N ARG A 151 -6.47 -12.46 -19.89
CA ARG A 151 -6.99 -11.64 -20.99
C ARG A 151 -6.54 -10.20 -20.81
N ILE A 152 -5.99 -9.62 -21.85
CA ILE A 152 -5.59 -8.20 -21.87
C ILE A 152 -6.25 -7.49 -23.06
N ASN A 153 -6.61 -6.25 -22.86
CA ASN A 153 -6.97 -5.35 -23.95
C ASN A 153 -5.80 -4.41 -24.21
N THR A 154 -4.93 -4.82 -25.11
CA THR A 154 -3.68 -4.11 -25.40
C THR A 154 -3.93 -2.70 -25.92
N GLU A 155 -4.95 -2.51 -26.77
CA GLU A 155 -5.33 -1.20 -27.28
C GLU A 155 -5.78 -0.25 -26.15
N HIS A 156 -6.56 -0.75 -25.22
CA HIS A 156 -7.00 0.04 -24.07
C HIS A 156 -5.84 0.40 -23.14
N ILE A 157 -4.96 -0.58 -22.84
CA ILE A 157 -3.79 -0.35 -21.97
C ILE A 157 -2.84 0.67 -22.58
N LEU A 158 -2.56 0.56 -23.87
CA LEU A 158 -1.64 1.44 -24.59
C LEU A 158 -2.29 2.74 -25.07
N GLY A 159 -3.61 2.82 -25.12
CA GLY A 159 -4.35 4.05 -25.40
C GLY A 159 -4.41 5.02 -24.20
N ASP A 160 -4.16 4.52 -22.99
CA ASP A 160 -4.09 5.35 -21.80
C ASP A 160 -2.68 5.98 -21.67
N VAL A 161 -2.63 7.31 -21.81
CA VAL A 161 -1.38 8.09 -21.69
C VAL A 161 -0.67 7.84 -20.36
N THR A 162 -1.41 7.62 -19.28
CA THR A 162 -0.85 7.32 -17.95
C THR A 162 -0.14 5.98 -17.95
N ASN A 163 -0.71 4.94 -18.57
CA ASN A 163 -0.04 3.65 -18.71
C ASN A 163 1.22 3.75 -19.58
N VAL A 164 1.12 4.43 -20.70
CA VAL A 164 2.26 4.62 -21.64
C VAL A 164 3.40 5.37 -20.95
N SER A 165 3.11 6.38 -20.13
CA SER A 165 4.15 7.14 -19.41
C SER A 165 4.96 6.30 -18.42
N ARG A 166 4.41 5.17 -17.94
CA ARG A 166 5.10 4.23 -17.03
C ARG A 166 6.02 3.25 -17.75
N LEU A 167 5.83 3.07 -19.05
CA LEU A 167 6.68 2.17 -19.85
C LEU A 167 8.13 2.68 -19.90
N PRO A 168 9.12 1.78 -20.03
CA PRO A 168 10.51 2.17 -20.26
C PRO A 168 10.65 3.09 -21.47
N ALA A 169 11.39 4.20 -21.31
CA ALA A 169 11.55 5.21 -22.35
C ALA A 169 11.97 4.64 -23.72
N PRO A 170 12.90 3.66 -23.82
CA PRO A 170 13.35 3.14 -25.12
C PRO A 170 12.27 2.47 -25.96
N ILE A 171 11.17 2.01 -25.34
CA ILE A 171 10.14 1.23 -26.06
C ILE A 171 8.79 1.96 -26.19
N ARG A 172 8.62 3.14 -25.58
CA ARG A 172 7.34 3.87 -25.59
C ARG A 172 6.77 4.16 -26.98
N GLY A 173 7.64 4.40 -27.96
CA GLY A 173 7.26 4.66 -29.33
C GLY A 173 7.45 3.48 -30.28
N ALA A 174 7.72 2.28 -29.77
CA ALA A 174 7.96 1.13 -30.63
C ALA A 174 6.66 0.69 -31.32
N TRP A 175 6.69 0.56 -32.65
CA TRP A 175 5.53 0.14 -33.45
C TRP A 175 5.00 -1.24 -33.06
N ASN A 176 5.87 -2.11 -32.54
CA ASN A 176 5.54 -3.47 -32.12
C ASN A 176 5.25 -3.57 -30.60
N LEU A 177 5.04 -2.45 -29.92
CA LEU A 177 4.77 -2.41 -28.47
C LEU A 177 3.58 -3.30 -28.06
N PRO A 178 2.46 -3.38 -28.81
CA PRO A 178 1.37 -4.31 -28.49
C PRO A 178 1.84 -5.76 -28.42
N LEU A 179 2.61 -6.21 -29.41
CA LEU A 179 3.15 -7.58 -29.48
C LEU A 179 4.15 -7.86 -28.35
N LEU A 180 4.98 -6.86 -28.00
CA LEU A 180 5.90 -6.97 -26.87
C LEU A 180 5.16 -7.15 -25.55
N LEU A 181 4.10 -6.39 -25.34
CA LEU A 181 3.28 -6.49 -24.12
C LEU A 181 2.59 -7.86 -24.02
N GLU A 182 1.96 -8.33 -25.09
CA GLU A 182 1.33 -9.65 -25.15
C GLU A 182 2.32 -10.77 -24.86
N SER A 183 3.48 -10.72 -25.49
CA SER A 183 4.56 -11.71 -25.27
C SER A 183 5.08 -11.68 -23.84
N ALA A 184 5.22 -10.48 -23.24
CA ALA A 184 5.67 -10.32 -21.87
C ALA A 184 4.65 -10.86 -20.85
N VAL A 185 3.35 -10.67 -21.11
CA VAL A 185 2.28 -11.25 -20.27
C VAL A 185 2.26 -12.77 -20.37
N GLU A 186 2.41 -13.33 -21.57
CA GLU A 186 2.50 -14.79 -21.75
C GLU A 186 3.75 -15.36 -21.05
N LEU A 187 4.89 -14.68 -21.13
CA LEU A 187 6.10 -15.06 -20.38
C LEU A 187 5.85 -15.04 -18.85
N ALA A 188 5.21 -13.98 -18.35
CA ALA A 188 4.87 -13.86 -16.93
C ALA A 188 3.93 -15.00 -16.48
N ARG A 189 2.94 -15.35 -17.30
CA ARG A 189 2.04 -16.49 -17.07
C ARG A 189 2.80 -17.83 -16.99
N ARG A 190 3.77 -18.07 -17.89
CA ARG A 190 4.61 -19.28 -17.88
C ARG A 190 5.50 -19.33 -16.63
N LYS A 191 6.09 -18.19 -16.24
CA LYS A 191 6.86 -18.09 -14.99
C LYS A 191 5.97 -18.39 -13.78
N ALA A 192 4.72 -17.89 -13.75
CA ALA A 192 3.79 -18.14 -12.67
C ALA A 192 3.29 -19.60 -12.61
N ARG A 193 3.30 -20.33 -13.72
CA ARG A 193 3.06 -21.79 -13.71
C ARG A 193 4.21 -22.57 -13.08
N LEU A 194 5.43 -22.11 -13.25
CA LEU A 194 6.60 -22.69 -12.60
C LEU A 194 6.63 -22.34 -11.11
N ASP A 195 6.31 -21.08 -10.80
CA ASP A 195 6.31 -20.56 -9.44
C ASP A 195 5.16 -19.54 -9.27
N TRP A 196 4.02 -20.02 -8.76
CA TRP A 196 2.84 -19.16 -8.54
C TRP A 196 3.08 -18.04 -7.52
N SER A 197 4.10 -18.16 -6.66
CA SER A 197 4.43 -17.16 -5.63
C SER A 197 4.93 -15.84 -6.21
N ILE A 198 5.30 -15.79 -7.49
CA ILE A 198 5.61 -14.53 -8.18
C ILE A 198 4.38 -13.64 -8.38
N ALA A 199 3.18 -14.21 -8.32
CA ALA A 199 1.92 -13.45 -8.38
C ALA A 199 1.63 -12.83 -7.00
N VAL A 200 1.92 -11.55 -6.84
CA VAL A 200 1.79 -10.85 -5.56
C VAL A 200 0.39 -10.26 -5.40
N PRO A 201 -0.36 -10.60 -4.33
CA PRO A 201 -1.67 -10.00 -4.12
C PRO A 201 -1.56 -8.54 -3.73
N GLN A 202 -2.49 -7.71 -4.24
CA GLN A 202 -2.67 -6.32 -3.89
C GLN A 202 -4.14 -6.01 -3.60
N VAL A 203 -4.40 -4.87 -2.97
CA VAL A 203 -5.74 -4.30 -2.84
C VAL A 203 -5.87 -3.05 -3.71
N PHE A 204 -6.89 -3.04 -4.55
CA PHE A 204 -7.29 -1.85 -5.29
C PHE A 204 -8.82 -1.69 -5.20
N GLN A 205 -9.30 -0.51 -4.79
CA GLN A 205 -10.73 -0.22 -4.61
C GLN A 205 -11.48 -1.31 -3.81
N SER A 206 -10.90 -1.74 -2.70
CA SER A 206 -11.43 -2.79 -1.82
C SER A 206 -11.56 -4.19 -2.45
N ARG A 207 -10.96 -4.42 -3.61
CA ARG A 207 -10.91 -5.74 -4.28
C ARG A 207 -9.49 -6.27 -4.29
N ILE A 208 -9.37 -7.59 -4.18
CA ILE A 208 -8.08 -8.28 -4.36
C ILE A 208 -7.80 -8.40 -5.86
N GLN A 209 -6.61 -8.02 -6.23
CA GLN A 209 -6.00 -8.20 -7.54
C GLN A 209 -4.64 -8.89 -7.38
N TYR A 210 -4.07 -9.38 -8.46
CA TYR A 210 -2.72 -9.91 -8.47
C TYR A 210 -1.81 -9.04 -9.33
N LEU A 211 -0.57 -8.95 -8.92
CA LEU A 211 0.51 -8.30 -9.65
C LEU A 211 1.40 -9.39 -10.26
N LEU A 212 1.62 -9.34 -11.57
CA LEU A 212 2.61 -10.16 -12.24
C LEU A 212 3.77 -9.30 -12.75
N PRO A 213 5.02 -9.78 -12.62
CA PRO A 213 6.18 -9.09 -13.15
C PRO A 213 6.21 -9.11 -14.68
N ILE A 214 6.33 -7.94 -15.30
CA ILE A 214 6.38 -7.76 -16.76
C ILE A 214 7.79 -7.36 -17.18
N HIS A 215 8.40 -8.18 -18.05
CA HIS A 215 9.74 -8.02 -18.58
C HIS A 215 9.64 -7.57 -20.05
N LEU A 216 9.99 -6.34 -20.34
CA LEU A 216 9.91 -5.74 -21.68
C LEU A 216 11.30 -5.48 -22.27
N THR A 217 12.24 -5.04 -21.44
CA THR A 217 13.58 -4.66 -21.89
C THR A 217 14.65 -5.67 -21.44
N ARG A 218 14.42 -6.39 -20.35
CA ARG A 218 15.40 -7.31 -19.74
C ARG A 218 14.70 -8.55 -19.17
N MET A 219 15.43 -9.68 -19.16
CA MET A 219 14.92 -10.96 -18.67
C MET A 219 15.14 -11.15 -17.17
N ASP A 220 16.14 -10.51 -16.59
CA ASP A 220 16.59 -10.67 -15.22
C ASP A 220 15.84 -9.78 -14.22
N LYS A 221 15.33 -8.64 -14.67
CA LYS A 221 14.60 -7.68 -13.86
C LYS A 221 13.32 -7.23 -14.56
N PRO A 222 12.15 -7.25 -13.89
CA PRO A 222 10.94 -6.72 -14.49
C PRO A 222 11.00 -5.20 -14.61
N ASP A 223 10.37 -4.70 -15.66
CA ASP A 223 10.22 -3.25 -15.90
C ASP A 223 8.98 -2.69 -15.20
N LEU A 224 7.91 -3.49 -15.15
CA LEU A 224 6.59 -3.10 -14.66
C LEU A 224 5.92 -4.29 -13.95
N ALA A 225 4.77 -4.00 -13.32
CA ALA A 225 3.84 -4.99 -12.83
C ALA A 225 2.48 -4.86 -13.54
N MET A 226 1.93 -5.96 -14.05
CA MET A 226 0.57 -6.02 -14.56
C MET A 226 -0.42 -6.29 -13.42
N ALA A 227 -1.40 -5.41 -13.27
CA ALA A 227 -2.48 -5.62 -12.31
C ALA A 227 -3.59 -6.46 -12.94
N LEU A 228 -3.87 -7.61 -12.32
CA LEU A 228 -4.85 -8.59 -12.77
C LEU A 228 -6.07 -8.60 -11.87
N SER A 229 -7.25 -8.31 -12.40
CA SER A 229 -8.51 -8.56 -11.71
C SER A 229 -8.94 -10.02 -11.83
N VAL A 230 -9.48 -10.55 -10.74
CA VAL A 230 -10.03 -11.92 -10.69
C VAL A 230 -11.43 -11.92 -11.26
N MET A 231 -11.67 -12.76 -12.23
CA MET A 231 -12.99 -13.02 -12.83
C MET A 231 -13.39 -14.47 -12.60
N ASP A 232 -14.53 -14.86 -13.10
CA ASP A 232 -14.97 -16.26 -13.00
C ASP A 232 -14.20 -17.14 -14.00
N GLY A 233 -13.16 -17.82 -13.49
CA GLY A 233 -12.33 -18.76 -14.26
C GLY A 233 -11.23 -18.13 -15.12
N TYR A 234 -10.98 -16.82 -15.05
CA TYR A 234 -9.88 -16.13 -15.77
C TYR A 234 -9.46 -14.84 -15.08
N TYR A 235 -8.36 -14.25 -15.53
CA TYR A 235 -7.89 -12.95 -15.11
C TYR A 235 -8.02 -11.91 -16.22
N VAL A 236 -8.24 -10.66 -15.83
CA VAL A 236 -8.20 -9.53 -16.76
C VAL A 236 -7.10 -8.55 -16.34
N GLY A 237 -6.15 -8.32 -17.26
CA GLY A 237 -5.13 -7.30 -17.10
C GLY A 237 -5.65 -5.93 -17.53
N HIS A 238 -5.68 -4.98 -16.59
CA HIS A 238 -6.25 -3.66 -16.84
C HIS A 238 -5.21 -2.56 -17.02
N THR A 239 -4.08 -2.66 -16.32
CA THR A 239 -3.11 -1.57 -16.25
C THR A 239 -1.72 -2.10 -15.90
N CYS A 240 -0.71 -1.37 -16.35
CA CYS A 240 0.66 -1.55 -15.93
C CYS A 240 1.00 -0.54 -14.83
N LEU A 241 1.57 -1.02 -13.74
CA LEU A 241 2.04 -0.22 -12.62
C LEU A 241 3.56 -0.14 -12.64
N THR A 242 4.14 0.96 -12.18
CA THR A 242 5.56 0.97 -11.82
C THR A 242 5.79 0.00 -10.67
N LEU A 243 7.01 -0.49 -10.52
CA LEU A 243 7.34 -1.42 -9.43
C LEU A 243 7.13 -0.78 -8.05
N GLU A 244 7.37 0.53 -7.94
CA GLU A 244 7.06 1.33 -6.75
C GLU A 244 5.58 1.29 -6.40
N MET A 245 4.69 1.59 -7.36
CA MET A 245 3.25 1.53 -7.16
C MET A 245 2.80 0.11 -6.76
N ALA A 246 3.38 -0.90 -7.41
CA ALA A 246 3.11 -2.30 -7.14
C ALA A 246 3.49 -2.69 -5.71
N TYR A 247 4.69 -2.30 -5.25
CA TYR A 247 5.12 -2.53 -3.87
C TYR A 247 4.18 -1.88 -2.85
N GLN A 248 3.82 -0.62 -3.06
CA GLN A 248 2.94 0.11 -2.15
C GLN A 248 1.55 -0.51 -2.04
N ASN A 249 0.97 -0.90 -3.17
CA ASN A 249 -0.34 -1.53 -3.18
C ASN A 249 -0.32 -2.92 -2.52
N ALA A 250 0.72 -3.71 -2.78
CA ALA A 250 0.91 -5.01 -2.14
C ALA A 250 1.13 -4.86 -0.63
N ARG A 251 1.93 -3.87 -0.21
CA ARG A 251 2.23 -3.61 1.20
C ARG A 251 1.01 -3.28 2.04
N LEU A 252 -0.07 -2.79 1.45
CA LEU A 252 -1.35 -2.60 2.16
C LEU A 252 -1.90 -3.90 2.74
N LEU A 253 -1.73 -5.02 2.06
CA LEU A 253 -2.16 -6.34 2.54
C LEU A 253 -1.18 -6.90 3.56
N ALA A 254 0.06 -7.03 3.13
CA ALA A 254 1.14 -7.60 3.92
C ALA A 254 2.49 -7.17 3.33
N ARG A 255 3.57 -7.38 4.09
CA ARG A 255 4.93 -7.21 3.56
C ARG A 255 5.13 -8.18 2.39
N PRO A 256 5.43 -7.67 1.17
CA PRO A 256 5.73 -8.54 0.04
C PRO A 256 6.98 -9.38 0.30
N THR A 257 6.98 -10.62 -0.17
CA THR A 257 8.11 -11.55 -0.05
C THR A 257 8.70 -11.96 -1.40
N ALA A 258 8.00 -11.68 -2.51
CA ALA A 258 8.46 -11.99 -3.85
C ALA A 258 9.73 -11.18 -4.19
N GLY A 259 10.83 -11.87 -4.52
CA GLY A 259 12.14 -11.26 -4.75
C GLY A 259 12.12 -10.11 -5.75
N TRP A 260 11.41 -10.29 -6.87
CA TRP A 260 11.31 -9.28 -7.93
C TRP A 260 10.73 -7.93 -7.45
N LEU A 261 9.99 -7.93 -6.34
CA LEU A 261 9.38 -6.74 -5.77
C LEU A 261 10.16 -6.22 -4.55
N THR A 262 10.79 -7.11 -3.78
CA THR A 262 11.52 -6.75 -2.56
C THR A 262 12.92 -6.20 -2.82
N GLU A 263 13.52 -6.49 -3.98
CA GLU A 263 14.81 -5.94 -4.38
C GLU A 263 14.80 -4.41 -4.57
N LEU A 264 13.61 -3.81 -4.65
CA LEU A 264 13.45 -2.36 -4.78
C LEU A 264 13.67 -1.58 -3.49
N VAL A 265 13.67 -2.26 -2.35
CA VAL A 265 13.58 -1.61 -1.05
C VAL A 265 14.66 -2.10 -0.10
N SER A 266 15.12 -1.21 0.79
CA SER A 266 16.09 -1.52 1.83
C SER A 266 15.56 -1.15 3.21
N PRO A 267 16.06 -1.79 4.29
CA PRO A 267 15.84 -1.33 5.64
C PRO A 267 16.35 0.10 5.83
N VAL A 268 15.67 0.90 6.66
CA VAL A 268 16.20 2.17 7.13
C VAL A 268 17.36 1.84 8.07
N THR A 269 18.58 2.10 7.62
CA THR A 269 19.77 2.00 8.51
C THR A 269 19.74 3.21 9.42
N GLY A 270 19.59 2.97 10.74
CA GLY A 270 19.69 4.03 11.73
C GLY A 270 21.05 4.73 11.61
N ARG A 271 21.05 6.07 11.69
CA ARG A 271 22.25 6.89 11.88
C ARG A 271 22.73 6.78 13.33
#